data_93acc07e756951eac090fd09ed62c769
#
_entry.id   93acc07e756951eac090fd09ed62c769
#
_cell.length_a   1.000
_cell.length_b   1.000
_cell.length_c   1.000
_cell.angle_alpha   90.00
_cell.angle_beta   90.00
_cell.angle_gamma   90.00
#
_symmetry.space_group_name_H-M   'P 1'
#
loop_
_entity.id
_entity.type
_entity.pdbx_description
1 polymer ?
#
loop_
_entity_poly.entity_id
_entity_poly.type
_entity_poly.pdbx_seq_one_letter_code
_entity_poly.pdbx_strand_id
1 'polypeptide(L)'
;MSAALERLNHLNLNHLYAFVAVAEHNSFTAAAEALGLSKSLLSEQLRRLEADLGIQLLTRTTRRMTLTDRGELLFGVAQRMLGELDGALSDVRDLQGEPSGRLRITAPQDFVKWHISSVSAAFIRQFPKVQVEMLADAQFSDLVGQRIDLAVRIGWPRDSGLHASKLCDFQQVAVATPGYLAGLSPVLQPHDLARCEWIGHTRLSTPWTWTFERQRERATVQTRGRLLANNTLAVYRLVLDGAGVSVLPSFLVAREIARGRLVRLLPGWHLPQGGIYALYPSARYMPVRVRAFIESLREHLGREPFRLAQGE
;
A
#
# COMPACT_ATOMS: atom_id res chain seq x y z
N MET A 1 0.90 -1.06 -39.71
CA MET A 1 1.88 -0.99 -38.62
C MET A 1 1.79 0.40 -38.03
N SER A 2 1.74 0.54 -36.69
CA SER A 2 1.57 1.86 -36.05
C SER A 2 2.84 2.69 -36.22
N ALA A 3 2.73 4.00 -36.48
CA ALA A 3 3.85 4.96 -36.53
C ALA A 3 4.73 4.95 -35.27
N ALA A 4 4.25 4.37 -34.16
CA ALA A 4 5.03 4.14 -32.96
C ALA A 4 6.03 2.97 -33.13
N LEU A 5 5.64 1.89 -33.82
CA LEU A 5 6.52 0.74 -34.07
C LEU A 5 7.66 1.10 -35.05
N GLU A 6 7.44 1.99 -36.00
CA GLU A 6 8.48 2.47 -36.90
C GLU A 6 9.55 3.28 -36.18
N ARG A 7 9.15 4.11 -35.20
CA ARG A 7 10.10 4.89 -34.37
C ARG A 7 10.88 4.02 -33.39
N LEU A 8 10.33 2.89 -32.97
CA LEU A 8 11.00 1.96 -32.04
C LEU A 8 11.93 0.96 -32.76
N ASN A 9 11.87 0.87 -34.10
CA ASN A 9 12.63 -0.10 -34.88
C ASN A 9 14.15 0.09 -34.80
N HIS A 10 14.61 1.28 -34.38
CA HIS A 10 16.03 1.58 -34.16
C HIS A 10 16.46 1.40 -32.71
N LEU A 11 15.53 1.16 -31.79
CA LEU A 11 15.85 1.04 -30.36
C LEU A 11 16.24 -0.39 -30.01
N ASN A 12 17.52 -0.59 -29.61
CA ASN A 12 17.96 -1.88 -29.12
C ASN A 12 17.66 -2.02 -27.63
N LEU A 13 16.83 -3.00 -27.26
CA LEU A 13 16.44 -3.26 -25.88
C LEU A 13 17.64 -3.57 -24.96
N ASN A 14 18.72 -4.18 -25.48
CA ASN A 14 19.92 -4.42 -24.69
C ASN A 14 20.62 -3.12 -24.31
N HIS A 15 20.62 -2.11 -25.20
CA HIS A 15 21.17 -0.79 -24.88
C HIS A 15 20.34 -0.08 -23.81
N LEU A 16 19.00 -0.21 -23.89
CA LEU A 16 18.10 0.35 -22.90
C LEU A 16 18.28 -0.34 -21.54
N TYR A 17 18.43 -1.68 -21.53
CA TYR A 17 18.68 -2.45 -20.33
C TYR A 17 20.02 -2.07 -19.67
N ALA A 18 21.06 -1.90 -20.48
CA ALA A 18 22.35 -1.42 -20.01
C ALA A 18 22.26 -0.02 -19.36
N PHE A 19 21.51 0.89 -19.97
CA PHE A 19 21.27 2.23 -19.41
C PHE A 19 20.56 2.16 -18.05
N VAL A 20 19.48 1.38 -17.95
CA VAL A 20 18.74 1.23 -16.70
C VAL A 20 19.63 0.66 -15.60
N ALA A 21 20.40 -0.39 -15.89
CA ALA A 21 21.32 -0.98 -14.92
C ALA A 21 22.40 -0.01 -14.43
N VAL A 22 22.99 0.78 -15.34
CA VAL A 22 24.00 1.79 -14.98
C VAL A 22 23.39 2.88 -14.11
N ALA A 23 22.19 3.34 -14.43
CA ALA A 23 21.46 4.35 -13.65
C ALA A 23 21.11 3.85 -12.23
N GLU A 24 20.64 2.61 -12.12
CA GLU A 24 20.29 1.98 -10.84
C GLU A 24 21.46 1.80 -9.89
N HIS A 25 22.56 1.30 -10.43
CA HIS A 25 23.77 1.05 -9.63
C HIS A 25 24.62 2.30 -9.42
N ASN A 26 24.31 3.39 -10.13
CA ASN A 26 25.12 4.61 -10.16
C ASN A 26 26.62 4.35 -10.36
N SER A 27 26.96 3.25 -11.06
CA SER A 27 28.32 2.76 -11.27
C SER A 27 28.38 1.79 -12.45
N PHE A 28 29.24 2.07 -13.41
CA PHE A 28 29.49 1.16 -14.53
C PHE A 28 30.08 -0.19 -14.10
N THR A 29 30.91 -0.18 -13.08
CA THR A 29 31.57 -1.41 -12.59
C THR A 29 30.53 -2.30 -11.90
N ALA A 30 29.74 -1.74 -10.97
CA ALA A 30 28.70 -2.49 -10.28
C ALA A 30 27.61 -2.99 -11.24
N ALA A 31 27.21 -2.15 -12.22
CA ALA A 31 26.23 -2.57 -13.23
C ALA A 31 26.79 -3.69 -14.15
N ALA A 32 28.05 -3.62 -14.54
CA ALA A 32 28.69 -4.66 -15.35
C ALA A 32 28.78 -6.00 -14.61
N GLU A 33 29.14 -5.98 -13.33
CA GLU A 33 29.15 -7.17 -12.46
C GLU A 33 27.73 -7.76 -12.31
N ALA A 34 26.73 -6.92 -12.06
CA ALA A 34 25.34 -7.35 -11.91
C ALA A 34 24.78 -7.98 -13.19
N LEU A 35 25.22 -7.53 -14.37
CA LEU A 35 24.78 -8.05 -15.67
C LEU A 35 25.68 -9.18 -16.23
N GLY A 36 26.80 -9.52 -15.58
CA GLY A 36 27.78 -10.46 -16.11
C GLY A 36 28.45 -9.99 -17.41
N LEU A 37 28.57 -8.68 -17.62
CA LEU A 37 29.14 -8.04 -18.80
C LEU A 37 30.49 -7.37 -18.49
N SER A 38 31.30 -7.13 -19.54
CA SER A 38 32.49 -6.29 -19.38
C SER A 38 32.07 -4.81 -19.29
N LYS A 39 32.80 -4.02 -18.49
CA LYS A 39 32.61 -2.57 -18.37
C LYS A 39 32.70 -1.84 -19.72
N SER A 40 33.59 -2.32 -20.63
CA SER A 40 33.77 -1.76 -21.97
C SER A 40 32.53 -1.98 -22.83
N LEU A 41 31.96 -3.18 -22.80
CA LEU A 41 30.72 -3.51 -23.53
C LEU A 41 29.54 -2.69 -23.02
N LEU A 42 29.39 -2.57 -21.69
CA LEU A 42 28.32 -1.78 -21.09
C LEU A 42 28.43 -0.30 -21.46
N SER A 43 29.65 0.25 -21.45
CA SER A 43 29.91 1.64 -21.89
C SER A 43 29.62 1.85 -23.36
N GLU A 44 29.93 0.87 -24.21
CA GLU A 44 29.63 0.92 -25.65
C GLU A 44 28.12 0.85 -25.92
N GLN A 45 27.40 -0.02 -25.24
CA GLN A 45 25.93 -0.11 -25.36
C GLN A 45 25.24 1.20 -24.99
N LEU A 46 25.69 1.84 -23.90
CA LEU A 46 25.16 3.14 -23.51
C LEU A 46 25.48 4.23 -24.53
N ARG A 47 26.74 4.29 -25.03
CA ARG A 47 27.14 5.25 -26.05
C ARG A 47 26.31 5.10 -27.33
N ARG A 48 25.97 3.87 -27.73
CA ARG A 48 25.10 3.61 -28.89
C ARG A 48 23.67 4.10 -28.62
N LEU A 49 23.11 3.87 -27.43
CA LEU A 49 21.81 4.38 -27.06
C LEU A 49 21.74 5.91 -27.14
N GLU A 50 22.74 6.60 -26.59
CA GLU A 50 22.82 8.07 -26.65
C GLU A 50 22.96 8.58 -28.08
N ALA A 51 23.73 7.86 -28.93
CA ALA A 51 23.89 8.18 -30.35
C ALA A 51 22.56 7.97 -31.13
N ASP A 52 21.88 6.85 -30.92
CA ASP A 52 20.59 6.53 -31.55
C ASP A 52 19.49 7.55 -31.19
N LEU A 53 19.54 8.06 -29.95
CA LEU A 53 18.60 9.07 -29.47
C LEU A 53 19.03 10.52 -29.78
N GLY A 54 20.30 10.74 -30.13
CA GLY A 54 20.86 12.07 -30.35
C GLY A 54 20.93 12.94 -29.10
N ILE A 55 20.96 12.33 -27.91
CA ILE A 55 20.97 13.02 -26.61
C ILE A 55 21.90 12.33 -25.61
N GLN A 56 22.45 13.10 -24.68
CA GLN A 56 23.14 12.55 -23.52
C GLN A 56 22.14 12.22 -22.41
N LEU A 57 22.26 11.00 -21.88
CA LEU A 57 21.44 10.50 -20.78
C LEU A 57 22.17 10.59 -19.44
N LEU A 58 23.51 10.53 -19.47
CA LEU A 58 24.34 10.61 -18.29
C LEU A 58 25.37 11.76 -18.40
N THR A 59 25.52 12.49 -17.30
CA THR A 59 26.62 13.44 -17.12
C THR A 59 27.71 12.76 -16.31
N ARG A 60 28.93 12.75 -16.85
CA ARG A 60 30.11 12.16 -16.19
C ARG A 60 31.05 13.29 -15.73
N THR A 61 31.35 13.32 -14.46
CA THR A 61 32.48 14.04 -13.91
C THR A 61 33.52 13.02 -13.43
N THR A 62 34.75 13.42 -13.22
CA THR A 62 35.79 12.52 -12.70
C THR A 62 35.50 11.90 -11.35
N ARG A 63 34.46 12.40 -10.63
CA ARG A 63 34.12 11.96 -9.28
C ARG A 63 32.67 11.50 -9.12
N ARG A 64 31.74 11.82 -10.06
CA ARG A 64 30.32 11.45 -9.96
C ARG A 64 29.71 11.23 -11.34
N MET A 65 28.76 10.33 -11.37
CA MET A 65 27.86 10.09 -12.48
C MET A 65 26.46 10.50 -12.06
N THR A 66 25.75 11.27 -12.88
CA THR A 66 24.37 11.69 -12.64
C THR A 66 23.56 11.58 -13.92
N LEU A 67 22.27 11.31 -13.81
CA LEU A 67 21.34 11.40 -14.92
C LEU A 67 21.18 12.86 -15.36
N THR A 68 20.99 13.09 -16.65
CA THR A 68 20.48 14.36 -17.17
C THR A 68 18.96 14.39 -17.00
N ASP A 69 18.30 15.56 -17.12
CA ASP A 69 16.83 15.67 -17.05
C ASP A 69 16.14 14.71 -18.04
N ARG A 70 16.72 14.56 -19.24
CA ARG A 70 16.24 13.62 -20.26
C ARG A 70 16.55 12.17 -19.89
N GLY A 71 17.67 11.94 -19.22
CA GLY A 71 18.05 10.65 -18.64
C GLY A 71 17.08 10.22 -17.55
N GLU A 72 16.68 11.10 -16.65
CA GLU A 72 15.68 10.81 -15.60
C GLU A 72 14.33 10.44 -16.20
N LEU A 73 13.88 11.19 -17.20
CA LEU A 73 12.62 10.91 -17.89
C LEU A 73 12.63 9.53 -18.57
N LEU A 74 13.70 9.23 -19.33
CA LEU A 74 13.86 7.94 -20.01
C LEU A 74 14.01 6.79 -19.00
N PHE A 75 14.77 7.00 -17.93
CA PHE A 75 14.99 6.01 -16.88
C PHE A 75 13.67 5.57 -16.25
N GLY A 76 12.80 6.52 -15.84
CA GLY A 76 11.51 6.19 -15.25
C GLY A 76 10.60 5.40 -16.19
N VAL A 77 10.61 5.71 -17.51
CA VAL A 77 9.81 4.99 -18.51
C VAL A 77 10.40 3.61 -18.80
N ALA A 78 11.71 3.54 -19.05
CA ALA A 78 12.41 2.29 -19.39
C ALA A 78 12.34 1.27 -18.25
N GLN A 79 12.50 1.73 -17.02
CA GLN A 79 12.41 0.91 -15.82
C GLN A 79 11.01 0.25 -15.67
N ARG A 80 9.93 1.01 -15.95
CA ARG A 80 8.56 0.47 -15.95
C ARG A 80 8.38 -0.56 -17.05
N MET A 81 8.78 -0.24 -18.29
CA MET A 81 8.63 -1.11 -19.44
C MET A 81 9.39 -2.44 -19.24
N LEU A 82 10.62 -2.39 -18.74
CA LEU A 82 11.41 -3.59 -18.47
C LEU A 82 10.80 -4.43 -17.34
N GLY A 83 10.24 -3.79 -16.31
CA GLY A 83 9.53 -4.49 -15.24
C GLY A 83 8.23 -5.17 -15.73
N GLU A 84 7.48 -4.53 -16.62
CA GLU A 84 6.29 -5.12 -17.26
C GLU A 84 6.67 -6.29 -18.17
N LEU A 85 7.76 -6.16 -18.93
CA LEU A 85 8.28 -7.23 -19.78
C LEU A 85 8.76 -8.43 -18.97
N ASP A 86 9.51 -8.19 -17.87
CA ASP A 86 9.96 -9.27 -16.97
C ASP A 86 8.76 -9.98 -16.33
N GLY A 87 7.74 -9.24 -15.89
CA GLY A 87 6.48 -9.79 -15.41
C GLY A 87 5.79 -10.67 -16.45
N ALA A 88 5.66 -10.18 -17.69
CA ALA A 88 5.04 -10.92 -18.78
C ALA A 88 5.84 -12.18 -19.17
N LEU A 89 7.17 -12.08 -19.21
CA LEU A 89 8.04 -13.23 -19.48
C LEU A 89 7.99 -14.28 -18.36
N SER A 90 7.91 -13.83 -17.10
CA SER A 90 7.67 -14.72 -15.96
C SER A 90 6.32 -15.42 -16.10
N ASP A 91 5.25 -14.68 -16.41
CA ASP A 91 3.91 -15.26 -16.61
C ASP A 91 3.86 -16.26 -17.79
N VAL A 92 4.60 -16.00 -18.88
CA VAL A 92 4.72 -16.93 -20.02
C VAL A 92 5.50 -18.20 -19.63
N ARG A 93 6.50 -18.08 -18.78
CA ARG A 93 7.27 -19.22 -18.26
C ARG A 93 6.48 -19.96 -17.18
N ASP A 94 5.66 -19.23 -16.41
CA ASP A 94 4.97 -19.72 -15.20
C ASP A 94 3.50 -20.10 -15.43
N LEU A 95 3.06 -20.45 -16.67
CA LEU A 95 1.72 -20.99 -16.91
C LEU A 95 1.38 -22.21 -16.01
N GLN A 96 2.37 -22.72 -15.25
CA GLN A 96 2.26 -23.74 -14.20
C GLN A 96 3.29 -23.56 -13.07
N GLY A 97 3.92 -22.38 -12.92
CA GLY A 97 5.06 -22.16 -12.01
C GLY A 97 4.69 -21.83 -10.57
N GLU A 98 5.54 -22.26 -9.65
CA GLU A 98 5.50 -21.80 -8.25
C GLU A 98 5.79 -20.31 -8.16
N PRO A 99 5.12 -19.55 -7.27
CA PRO A 99 5.46 -18.19 -6.99
C PRO A 99 6.96 -18.00 -6.70
N SER A 100 7.61 -17.05 -7.38
CA SER A 100 9.05 -16.78 -7.26
C SER A 100 9.39 -15.30 -7.44
N GLY A 101 10.60 -14.90 -7.05
CA GLY A 101 11.10 -13.54 -7.21
C GLY A 101 10.67 -12.58 -6.11
N ARG A 102 10.91 -11.27 -6.31
CA ARG A 102 10.66 -10.21 -5.33
C ARG A 102 9.23 -9.72 -5.41
N LEU A 103 8.55 -9.64 -4.27
CA LEU A 103 7.20 -9.12 -4.09
C LEU A 103 7.26 -7.89 -3.18
N ARG A 104 7.02 -6.70 -3.75
CA ARG A 104 7.01 -5.43 -3.02
C ARG A 104 5.58 -5.01 -2.69
N ILE A 105 5.28 -4.89 -1.40
CA ILE A 105 3.95 -4.61 -0.88
C ILE A 105 3.97 -3.31 -0.10
N THR A 106 2.99 -2.42 -0.33
CA THR A 106 2.75 -1.28 0.54
C THR A 106 1.37 -1.37 1.19
N ALA A 107 1.31 -1.00 2.47
CA ALA A 107 0.06 -0.92 3.22
C ALA A 107 0.18 0.07 4.39
N PRO A 108 -0.95 0.53 4.97
CA PRO A 108 -0.91 1.29 6.22
C PRO A 108 -0.18 0.53 7.34
N GLN A 109 0.53 1.25 8.21
CA GLN A 109 1.38 0.67 9.25
C GLN A 109 0.63 -0.28 10.19
N ASP A 110 -0.60 0.07 10.57
CA ASP A 110 -1.47 -0.78 11.37
C ASP A 110 -1.79 -2.10 10.66
N PHE A 111 -2.10 -2.03 9.37
CA PHE A 111 -2.41 -3.21 8.56
C PHE A 111 -1.18 -4.09 8.30
N VAL A 112 -0.01 -3.49 8.08
CA VAL A 112 1.26 -4.23 8.00
C VAL A 112 1.51 -5.00 9.29
N LYS A 113 1.40 -4.32 10.44
CA LYS A 113 1.65 -4.93 11.76
C LYS A 113 0.75 -6.12 12.06
N TRP A 114 -0.55 -6.01 11.78
CA TRP A 114 -1.53 -7.00 12.25
C TRP A 114 -1.86 -8.09 11.22
N HIS A 115 -1.68 -7.82 9.93
CA HIS A 115 -2.11 -8.73 8.87
C HIS A 115 -1.01 -9.07 7.87
N ILE A 116 -0.41 -8.07 7.19
CA ILE A 116 0.58 -8.33 6.14
C ILE A 116 1.78 -9.11 6.66
N SER A 117 2.29 -8.78 7.86
CA SER A 117 3.45 -9.47 8.44
C SER A 117 3.17 -10.96 8.68
N SER A 118 1.99 -11.30 9.23
CA SER A 118 1.60 -12.68 9.48
C SER A 118 1.42 -13.47 8.18
N VAL A 119 0.75 -12.87 7.19
CA VAL A 119 0.56 -13.48 5.86
C VAL A 119 1.91 -13.66 5.17
N SER A 120 2.79 -12.66 5.19
CA SER A 120 4.11 -12.73 4.58
C SER A 120 4.96 -13.84 5.20
N ALA A 121 4.94 -13.97 6.54
CA ALA A 121 5.67 -15.05 7.21
C ALA A 121 5.17 -16.45 6.85
N ALA A 122 3.86 -16.63 6.64
CA ALA A 122 3.29 -17.89 6.14
C ALA A 122 3.63 -18.10 4.66
N PHE A 123 3.54 -17.06 3.86
CA PHE A 123 3.74 -17.09 2.42
C PHE A 123 5.16 -17.50 2.02
N ILE A 124 6.20 -16.92 2.66
CA ILE A 124 7.59 -17.29 2.37
C ILE A 124 7.95 -18.73 2.82
N ARG A 125 7.24 -19.28 3.80
CA ARG A 125 7.38 -20.71 4.16
C ARG A 125 6.78 -21.62 3.10
N GLN A 126 5.66 -21.22 2.53
CA GLN A 126 4.98 -21.96 1.46
C GLN A 126 5.71 -21.84 0.12
N PHE A 127 6.29 -20.66 -0.16
CA PHE A 127 6.96 -20.33 -1.42
C PHE A 127 8.39 -19.82 -1.16
N PRO A 128 9.36 -20.72 -0.93
CA PRO A 128 10.73 -20.35 -0.51
C PRO A 128 11.51 -19.51 -1.54
N LYS A 129 11.08 -19.52 -2.80
CA LYS A 129 11.69 -18.74 -3.88
C LYS A 129 11.20 -17.27 -3.93
N VAL A 130 10.25 -16.90 -3.06
CA VAL A 130 9.73 -15.52 -2.99
C VAL A 130 10.45 -14.74 -1.91
N GLN A 131 10.86 -13.52 -2.26
CA GLN A 131 11.35 -12.51 -1.33
C GLN A 131 10.27 -11.44 -1.16
N VAL A 132 9.77 -11.21 0.06
CA VAL A 132 8.77 -10.18 0.35
C VAL A 132 9.43 -8.94 0.95
N GLU A 133 9.16 -7.79 0.35
CA GLU A 133 9.52 -6.47 0.87
C GLU A 133 8.26 -5.69 1.24
N MET A 134 8.17 -5.23 2.49
CA MET A 134 7.03 -4.51 3.02
C MET A 134 7.37 -3.04 3.26
N LEU A 135 6.57 -2.15 2.70
CA LEU A 135 6.66 -0.71 2.88
C LEU A 135 5.43 -0.24 3.68
N ALA A 136 5.67 0.10 4.95
CA ALA A 136 4.62 0.50 5.87
C ALA A 136 4.28 1.99 5.69
N ASP A 137 3.62 2.32 4.59
CA ASP A 137 3.18 3.69 4.28
C ASP A 137 1.79 3.71 3.64
N ALA A 138 0.98 4.70 4.04
CA ALA A 138 -0.36 4.92 3.49
C ALA A 138 -0.38 5.97 2.36
N GLN A 139 0.75 6.61 2.04
CA GLN A 139 0.80 7.79 1.15
C GLN A 139 1.34 7.52 -0.25
N PHE A 140 1.75 6.30 -0.59
CA PHE A 140 2.26 6.04 -1.93
C PHE A 140 1.21 6.33 -3.00
N SER A 141 1.42 7.44 -3.71
CA SER A 141 0.61 7.87 -4.84
C SER A 141 1.12 7.30 -6.18
N ASP A 142 2.40 6.93 -6.25
CA ASP A 142 3.03 6.38 -7.45
C ASP A 142 3.53 4.95 -7.21
N LEU A 143 2.65 3.95 -7.43
CA LEU A 143 3.00 2.54 -7.31
C LEU A 143 4.01 2.12 -8.39
N VAL A 144 3.86 2.69 -9.58
CA VAL A 144 4.66 2.30 -10.75
C VAL A 144 6.08 2.84 -10.62
N GLY A 145 6.25 4.14 -10.30
CA GLY A 145 7.57 4.76 -10.14
C GLY A 145 8.37 4.17 -8.97
N GLN A 146 7.67 3.64 -7.96
CA GLN A 146 8.31 3.00 -6.79
C GLN A 146 8.39 1.47 -6.89
N ARG A 147 8.04 0.88 -8.04
CA ARG A 147 8.06 -0.57 -8.28
C ARG A 147 7.27 -1.36 -7.22
N ILE A 148 6.08 -0.89 -6.86
CA ILE A 148 5.18 -1.59 -5.95
C ILE A 148 4.35 -2.58 -6.75
N ASP A 149 4.44 -3.86 -6.42
CA ASP A 149 3.65 -4.91 -7.05
C ASP A 149 2.21 -4.93 -6.52
N LEU A 150 2.05 -4.64 -5.23
CA LEU A 150 0.77 -4.69 -4.52
C LEU A 150 0.66 -3.57 -3.49
N ALA A 151 -0.41 -2.79 -3.55
CA ALA A 151 -0.77 -1.88 -2.48
C ALA A 151 -2.06 -2.32 -1.80
N VAL A 152 -2.06 -2.42 -0.47
CA VAL A 152 -3.29 -2.57 0.29
C VAL A 152 -3.75 -1.19 0.76
N ARG A 153 -5.03 -0.89 0.52
CA ARG A 153 -5.64 0.39 0.91
C ARG A 153 -6.91 0.15 1.72
N ILE A 154 -7.11 1.01 2.72
CA ILE A 154 -8.24 0.96 3.63
C ILE A 154 -9.08 2.21 3.41
N GLY A 155 -10.40 2.05 3.28
CA GLY A 155 -11.34 3.12 3.02
C GLY A 155 -12.03 2.97 1.68
N TRP A 156 -12.22 4.08 0.97
CA TRP A 156 -12.83 4.12 -0.36
C TRP A 156 -11.75 4.38 -1.40
N PRO A 157 -11.59 3.51 -2.42
CA PRO A 157 -10.64 3.76 -3.49
C PRO A 157 -11.03 5.03 -4.24
N ARG A 158 -10.06 5.91 -4.45
CA ARG A 158 -10.20 7.03 -5.38
C ARG A 158 -9.82 6.55 -6.77
N ASP A 159 -10.39 7.16 -7.81
CA ASP A 159 -9.98 6.90 -9.20
C ASP A 159 -8.48 7.20 -9.34
N SER A 160 -7.70 6.14 -9.53
CA SER A 160 -6.23 6.20 -9.56
C SER A 160 -5.63 5.58 -10.83
N GLY A 161 -6.46 5.14 -11.79
CA GLY A 161 -5.99 4.39 -12.96
C GLY A 161 -5.39 3.01 -12.65
N LEU A 162 -5.45 2.58 -11.39
CA LEU A 162 -5.00 1.27 -10.92
C LEU A 162 -6.15 0.28 -10.90
N HIS A 163 -5.83 -1.00 -11.05
CA HIS A 163 -6.81 -2.05 -10.82
C HIS A 163 -7.04 -2.25 -9.32
N ALA A 164 -8.31 -2.29 -8.92
CA ALA A 164 -8.71 -2.48 -7.53
C ALA A 164 -9.49 -3.79 -7.38
N SER A 165 -9.08 -4.63 -6.44
CA SER A 165 -9.82 -5.81 -6.02
C SER A 165 -10.17 -5.70 -4.55
N LYS A 166 -11.45 -5.73 -4.24
CA LYS A 166 -11.91 -5.70 -2.85
C LYS A 166 -11.53 -7.00 -2.14
N LEU A 167 -10.89 -6.89 -0.99
CA LEU A 167 -10.50 -8.00 -0.15
C LEU A 167 -11.59 -8.34 0.87
N CYS A 168 -12.03 -7.35 1.66
CA CYS A 168 -13.14 -7.50 2.60
C CYS A 168 -13.72 -6.13 2.99
N ASP A 169 -14.81 -6.15 3.75
CA ASP A 169 -15.38 -4.99 4.42
C ASP A 169 -14.94 -4.96 5.89
N PHE A 170 -14.90 -3.77 6.47
CA PHE A 170 -14.74 -3.58 7.90
C PHE A 170 -15.73 -2.55 8.43
N GLN A 171 -16.04 -2.65 9.72
CA GLN A 171 -16.86 -1.67 10.43
C GLN A 171 -15.96 -0.60 11.06
N GLN A 172 -16.46 0.62 11.10
CA GLN A 172 -15.94 1.65 11.98
C GLN A 172 -16.74 1.66 13.28
N VAL A 173 -16.07 1.77 14.41
CA VAL A 173 -16.69 1.76 15.72
C VAL A 173 -16.13 2.85 16.61
N ALA A 174 -17.05 3.53 17.34
CA ALA A 174 -16.65 4.45 18.39
C ALA A 174 -16.27 3.65 19.64
N VAL A 175 -15.09 3.93 20.19
CA VAL A 175 -14.52 3.20 21.34
C VAL A 175 -13.89 4.12 22.36
N ALA A 176 -13.90 3.68 23.62
CA ALA A 176 -13.18 4.28 24.74
C ALA A 176 -12.79 3.21 25.75
N THR A 177 -11.93 3.53 26.71
CA THR A 177 -11.65 2.63 27.85
C THR A 177 -12.77 2.70 28.90
N PRO A 178 -13.02 1.59 29.66
CA PRO A 178 -13.94 1.63 30.78
C PRO A 178 -13.57 2.71 31.82
N GLY A 179 -12.28 2.89 32.09
CA GLY A 179 -11.78 3.89 33.05
C GLY A 179 -12.12 5.33 32.63
N TYR A 180 -12.01 5.65 31.34
CA TYR A 180 -12.42 6.96 30.84
C TYR A 180 -13.94 7.18 31.00
N LEU A 181 -14.74 6.16 30.70
CA LEU A 181 -16.20 6.24 30.77
C LEU A 181 -16.74 6.31 32.19
N ALA A 182 -16.02 5.76 33.19
CA ALA A 182 -16.45 5.77 34.58
C ALA A 182 -16.63 7.19 35.16
N GLY A 183 -15.93 8.18 34.60
CA GLY A 183 -16.05 9.59 34.98
C GLY A 183 -17.13 10.37 34.25
N LEU A 184 -17.91 9.72 33.35
CA LEU A 184 -18.90 10.36 32.49
C LEU A 184 -20.30 9.83 32.76
N SER A 185 -21.32 10.64 32.46
CA SER A 185 -22.67 10.15 32.37
C SER A 185 -22.78 9.14 31.20
N PRO A 186 -23.69 8.13 31.29
CA PRO A 186 -23.82 7.10 30.25
C PRO A 186 -24.04 7.68 28.86
N VAL A 187 -23.35 7.10 27.86
CA VAL A 187 -23.49 7.43 26.44
C VAL A 187 -24.54 6.49 25.85
N LEU A 188 -25.77 6.97 25.71
CA LEU A 188 -26.93 6.18 25.26
C LEU A 188 -27.32 6.53 23.82
N GLN A 189 -27.04 7.75 23.37
CA GLN A 189 -27.42 8.27 22.07
C GLN A 189 -26.23 8.99 21.40
N PRO A 190 -26.23 9.14 20.07
CA PRO A 190 -25.10 9.77 19.36
C PRO A 190 -24.73 11.17 19.86
N HIS A 191 -25.71 12.00 20.18
CA HIS A 191 -25.44 13.36 20.66
C HIS A 191 -24.80 13.40 22.06
N ASP A 192 -24.89 12.35 22.85
CA ASP A 192 -24.15 12.24 24.12
C ASP A 192 -22.64 12.27 23.90
N LEU A 193 -22.18 11.87 22.73
CA LEU A 193 -20.77 11.89 22.36
C LEU A 193 -20.18 13.32 22.24
N ALA A 194 -21.01 14.35 22.09
CA ALA A 194 -20.56 15.74 21.99
C ALA A 194 -19.89 16.24 23.28
N ARG A 195 -20.18 15.64 24.43
CA ARG A 195 -19.56 15.97 25.73
C ARG A 195 -18.26 15.23 26.01
N CYS A 196 -17.93 14.21 25.19
CA CYS A 196 -16.69 13.46 25.34
C CYS A 196 -15.49 14.24 24.77
N GLU A 197 -14.31 14.02 25.33
CA GLU A 197 -13.06 14.42 24.70
C GLU A 197 -12.75 13.47 23.55
N TRP A 198 -12.53 14.01 22.36
CA TRP A 198 -12.28 13.22 21.17
C TRP A 198 -10.83 13.27 20.73
N ILE A 199 -10.38 12.14 20.16
CA ILE A 199 -9.10 12.00 19.51
C ILE A 199 -9.35 11.93 18.01
N GLY A 200 -8.91 12.97 17.29
CA GLY A 200 -9.14 13.13 15.86
C GLY A 200 -8.04 12.50 15.02
N HIS A 201 -8.39 12.15 13.77
CA HIS A 201 -7.46 11.69 12.75
C HIS A 201 -7.33 12.74 11.65
N THR A 202 -6.14 13.36 11.48
CA THR A 202 -5.93 14.50 10.57
C THR A 202 -6.10 14.16 9.08
N ARG A 203 -6.13 12.89 8.71
CA ARG A 203 -6.37 12.47 7.31
C ARG A 203 -7.85 12.44 6.93
N LEU A 204 -8.74 12.55 7.89
CA LEU A 204 -10.17 12.70 7.63
C LEU A 204 -10.46 14.15 7.25
N SER A 205 -11.26 14.37 6.22
CA SER A 205 -11.69 15.71 5.81
C SER A 205 -12.52 16.39 6.89
N THR A 206 -13.25 15.62 7.68
CA THR A 206 -14.10 16.07 8.77
C THR A 206 -13.83 15.28 10.06
N PRO A 207 -12.66 15.48 10.71
CA PRO A 207 -12.24 14.65 11.85
C PRO A 207 -13.14 14.77 13.09
N TRP A 208 -13.99 15.80 13.11
CA TRP A 208 -14.87 16.11 14.24
C TRP A 208 -16.36 15.89 13.95
N THR A 209 -16.73 15.45 12.75
CA THR A 209 -18.10 15.25 12.36
C THR A 209 -18.37 13.77 12.10
N TRP A 210 -19.28 13.19 12.86
CA TRP A 210 -19.61 11.77 12.74
C TRP A 210 -21.10 11.59 12.54
N THR A 211 -21.47 10.79 11.54
CA THR A 211 -22.87 10.44 11.26
C THR A 211 -23.09 8.99 11.62
N PHE A 212 -23.98 8.77 12.58
CA PHE A 212 -24.43 7.46 13.02
C PHE A 212 -25.78 7.13 12.41
N GLU A 213 -25.97 5.87 12.06
CA GLU A 213 -27.20 5.38 11.44
C GLU A 213 -27.74 4.18 12.21
N ARG A 214 -29.06 4.15 12.44
CA ARG A 214 -29.78 3.04 13.06
C ARG A 214 -31.12 2.88 12.37
N GLN A 215 -31.33 1.78 11.63
CA GLN A 215 -32.54 1.55 10.83
C GLN A 215 -32.83 2.74 9.87
N ARG A 216 -33.84 3.57 10.19
CA ARG A 216 -34.22 4.77 9.44
C ARG A 216 -33.76 6.06 10.11
N GLU A 217 -33.15 5.95 11.29
CA GLU A 217 -32.67 7.10 12.02
C GLU A 217 -31.22 7.44 11.58
N ARG A 218 -30.95 8.72 11.48
CA ARG A 218 -29.62 9.27 11.18
C ARG A 218 -29.34 10.41 12.13
N ALA A 219 -28.21 10.35 12.82
CA ALA A 219 -27.79 11.37 13.76
C ALA A 219 -26.35 11.83 13.44
N THR A 220 -26.19 13.11 13.15
CA THR A 220 -24.89 13.72 12.93
C THR A 220 -24.47 14.46 14.20
N VAL A 221 -23.27 14.15 14.69
CA VAL A 221 -22.71 14.74 15.91
C VAL A 221 -21.46 15.54 15.56
N GLN A 222 -21.42 16.76 16.06
CA GLN A 222 -20.21 17.58 16.09
C GLN A 222 -19.49 17.29 17.40
N THR A 223 -18.29 16.81 17.28
CA THR A 223 -17.42 16.49 18.41
C THR A 223 -16.27 17.49 18.50
N ARG A 224 -15.50 17.45 19.56
CA ARG A 224 -14.33 18.31 19.77
C ARG A 224 -13.27 17.57 20.57
N GLY A 225 -12.02 17.94 20.39
CA GLY A 225 -10.92 17.35 21.12
C GLY A 225 -9.62 18.13 20.93
N ARG A 226 -8.68 17.87 21.81
CA ARG A 226 -7.37 18.53 21.83
C ARG A 226 -6.25 17.68 21.25
N LEU A 227 -6.54 16.41 20.94
CA LEU A 227 -5.57 15.44 20.39
C LEU A 227 -5.91 15.14 18.94
N LEU A 228 -4.92 15.30 18.10
CA LEU A 228 -4.96 14.99 16.67
C LEU A 228 -3.73 14.19 16.27
N ALA A 229 -3.90 13.13 15.49
CA ALA A 229 -2.80 12.37 14.93
C ALA A 229 -3.08 12.01 13.47
N ASN A 230 -2.01 11.84 12.68
CA ASN A 230 -2.10 11.41 11.27
C ASN A 230 -1.88 9.89 11.10
N ASN A 231 -1.79 9.17 12.19
CA ASN A 231 -1.48 7.74 12.23
C ASN A 231 -2.51 7.01 13.10
N THR A 232 -3.16 5.99 12.55
CA THR A 232 -4.21 5.22 13.24
C THR A 232 -3.68 4.51 14.49
N LEU A 233 -2.42 4.05 14.49
CA LEU A 233 -1.82 3.42 15.68
C LEU A 233 -1.62 4.41 16.83
N ALA A 234 -1.29 5.66 16.52
CA ALA A 234 -1.19 6.72 17.52
C ALA A 234 -2.57 7.02 18.13
N VAL A 235 -3.61 7.16 17.30
CA VAL A 235 -4.99 7.32 17.78
C VAL A 235 -5.42 6.13 18.64
N TYR A 236 -5.17 4.90 18.17
CA TYR A 236 -5.45 3.68 18.92
C TYR A 236 -4.75 3.65 20.27
N ARG A 237 -3.47 4.02 20.32
CA ARG A 237 -2.71 4.07 21.60
C ARG A 237 -3.28 5.11 22.55
N LEU A 238 -3.58 6.32 22.07
CA LEU A 238 -4.19 7.37 22.87
C LEU A 238 -5.53 6.95 23.48
N VAL A 239 -6.37 6.23 22.71
CA VAL A 239 -7.63 5.66 23.22
C VAL A 239 -7.36 4.64 24.33
N LEU A 240 -6.39 3.72 24.14
CA LEU A 240 -6.03 2.72 25.15
C LEU A 240 -5.47 3.34 26.43
N ASP A 241 -4.82 4.49 26.32
CA ASP A 241 -4.30 5.23 27.48
C ASP A 241 -5.39 6.06 28.18
N GLY A 242 -6.65 5.95 27.71
CA GLY A 242 -7.79 6.62 28.35
C GLY A 242 -7.92 8.11 28.01
N ALA A 243 -7.26 8.60 26.97
CA ALA A 243 -7.27 10.04 26.61
C ALA A 243 -8.63 10.52 26.05
N GLY A 244 -9.55 9.61 25.70
CA GLY A 244 -10.86 10.00 25.15
C GLY A 244 -11.49 8.94 24.26
N VAL A 245 -12.42 9.40 23.42
CA VAL A 245 -13.15 8.62 22.44
C VAL A 245 -12.53 8.78 21.05
N SER A 246 -12.54 7.74 20.25
CA SER A 246 -12.27 7.85 18.80
C SER A 246 -13.06 6.82 18.02
N VAL A 247 -13.16 7.02 16.71
CA VAL A 247 -13.64 6.02 15.75
C VAL A 247 -12.45 5.27 15.17
N LEU A 248 -12.46 3.97 15.34
CA LEU A 248 -11.39 3.08 14.87
C LEU A 248 -11.95 1.91 14.06
N PRO A 249 -11.16 1.33 13.13
CA PRO A 249 -11.53 0.12 12.41
C PRO A 249 -11.74 -1.07 13.37
N SER A 250 -12.81 -1.84 13.13
CA SER A 250 -13.15 -3.02 13.96
C SER A 250 -12.02 -4.03 14.06
N PHE A 251 -11.28 -4.27 12.98
CA PHE A 251 -10.14 -5.20 12.97
C PHE A 251 -9.00 -4.79 13.92
N LEU A 252 -8.89 -3.51 14.26
CA LEU A 252 -7.87 -2.99 15.16
C LEU A 252 -8.27 -3.15 16.63
N VAL A 253 -9.56 -3.02 16.93
CA VAL A 253 -10.07 -2.93 18.29
C VAL A 253 -10.83 -4.18 18.80
N ALA A 254 -11.18 -5.12 17.91
CA ALA A 254 -11.96 -6.30 18.26
C ALA A 254 -11.38 -7.11 19.43
N ARG A 255 -10.07 -7.34 19.42
CA ARG A 255 -9.38 -8.07 20.49
C ARG A 255 -9.37 -7.30 21.80
N GLU A 256 -9.32 -5.99 21.76
CA GLU A 256 -9.33 -5.13 22.95
C GLU A 256 -10.72 -5.07 23.56
N ILE A 257 -11.74 -5.05 22.72
CA ILE A 257 -13.15 -5.14 23.17
C ILE A 257 -13.42 -6.50 23.80
N ALA A 258 -12.99 -7.59 23.15
CA ALA A 258 -13.14 -8.95 23.71
C ALA A 258 -12.43 -9.14 25.05
N ARG A 259 -11.32 -8.41 25.31
CA ARG A 259 -10.57 -8.43 26.57
C ARG A 259 -11.11 -7.42 27.60
N GLY A 260 -12.15 -6.67 27.30
CA GLY A 260 -12.70 -5.63 28.17
C GLY A 260 -11.80 -4.40 28.34
N ARG A 261 -10.74 -4.24 27.56
CA ARG A 261 -9.87 -3.05 27.60
C ARG A 261 -10.48 -1.85 26.89
N LEU A 262 -11.31 -2.10 25.89
CA LEU A 262 -12.12 -1.10 25.21
C LEU A 262 -13.59 -1.48 25.29
N VAL A 263 -14.44 -0.46 25.30
CA VAL A 263 -15.90 -0.58 25.20
C VAL A 263 -16.31 0.02 23.85
N ARG A 264 -17.13 -0.73 23.10
CA ARG A 264 -17.83 -0.20 21.93
C ARG A 264 -18.96 0.70 22.41
N LEU A 265 -18.95 1.93 22.00
CA LEU A 265 -20.01 2.89 22.27
C LEU A 265 -21.13 2.73 21.22
N LEU A 266 -22.35 2.91 21.65
CA LEU A 266 -23.55 2.90 20.80
C LEU A 266 -23.65 1.64 19.92
N PRO A 267 -23.67 0.42 20.48
CA PRO A 267 -23.61 -0.82 19.71
C PRO A 267 -24.76 -0.98 18.71
N GLY A 268 -25.93 -0.39 18.98
CA GLY A 268 -27.06 -0.37 18.05
C GLY A 268 -26.98 0.65 16.92
N TRP A 269 -25.94 1.48 16.89
CA TRP A 269 -25.70 2.47 15.84
C TRP A 269 -24.53 2.06 14.96
N HIS A 270 -24.63 2.38 13.68
CA HIS A 270 -23.62 2.06 12.68
C HIS A 270 -22.97 3.33 12.14
N LEU A 271 -21.69 3.26 11.90
CA LEU A 271 -20.92 4.25 11.12
C LEU A 271 -20.76 3.73 9.69
N PRO A 272 -20.45 4.60 8.70
CA PRO A 272 -20.20 4.16 7.33
C PRO A 272 -19.16 3.04 7.28
N GLN A 273 -19.49 1.97 6.55
CA GLN A 273 -18.59 0.83 6.38
C GLN A 273 -17.46 1.21 5.41
N GLY A 274 -16.26 0.76 5.70
CA GLY A 274 -15.12 0.86 4.80
C GLY A 274 -14.80 -0.47 4.13
N GLY A 275 -14.04 -0.42 3.04
CA GLY A 275 -13.49 -1.60 2.38
C GLY A 275 -11.97 -1.67 2.52
N ILE A 276 -11.43 -2.88 2.40
CA ILE A 276 -10.00 -3.13 2.24
C ILE A 276 -9.79 -3.59 0.81
N TYR A 277 -8.86 -2.97 0.11
CA TYR A 277 -8.63 -3.18 -1.31
C TYR A 277 -7.18 -3.53 -1.59
N ALA A 278 -6.99 -4.48 -2.50
CA ALA A 278 -5.73 -4.73 -3.17
C ALA A 278 -5.68 -3.90 -4.45
N LEU A 279 -4.69 -3.03 -4.58
CA LEU A 279 -4.44 -2.22 -5.77
C LEU A 279 -3.15 -2.71 -6.44
N TYR A 280 -3.17 -2.84 -7.76
CA TYR A 280 -2.04 -3.32 -8.55
C TYR A 280 -2.03 -2.66 -9.95
N PRO A 281 -0.86 -2.55 -10.62
CA PRO A 281 -0.72 -1.80 -11.85
C PRO A 281 -1.48 -2.38 -13.04
N SER A 282 -1.58 -3.71 -13.16
CA SER A 282 -2.23 -4.37 -14.29
C SER A 282 -3.00 -5.62 -13.87
N ALA A 283 -4.23 -5.79 -14.40
CA ALA A 283 -5.01 -7.00 -14.23
C ALA A 283 -4.70 -8.06 -15.29
N ARG A 284 -4.26 -7.63 -16.49
CA ARG A 284 -4.01 -8.52 -17.63
C ARG A 284 -2.73 -9.35 -17.45
N TYR A 285 -1.74 -8.77 -16.77
CA TYR A 285 -0.43 -9.37 -16.56
C TYR A 285 -0.06 -9.34 -15.06
N MET A 286 -0.90 -9.98 -14.23
CA MET A 286 -0.64 -10.08 -12.80
C MET A 286 0.32 -11.24 -12.54
N PRO A 287 1.53 -11.00 -11.99
CA PRO A 287 2.48 -12.05 -11.66
C PRO A 287 1.87 -13.09 -10.71
N VAL A 288 2.24 -14.37 -10.89
CA VAL A 288 1.72 -15.48 -10.06
C VAL A 288 1.93 -15.22 -8.57
N ARG A 289 3.09 -14.68 -8.18
CA ARG A 289 3.39 -14.32 -6.79
C ARG A 289 2.43 -13.28 -6.20
N VAL A 290 1.99 -12.30 -7.02
CA VAL A 290 1.03 -11.26 -6.57
C VAL A 290 -0.35 -11.87 -6.38
N ARG A 291 -0.80 -12.68 -7.33
CA ARG A 291 -2.10 -13.38 -7.27
C ARG A 291 -2.16 -14.30 -6.06
N ALA A 292 -1.16 -15.16 -5.88
CA ALA A 292 -1.08 -16.08 -4.75
C ALA A 292 -1.05 -15.34 -3.40
N PHE A 293 -0.35 -14.20 -3.32
CA PHE A 293 -0.34 -13.40 -2.10
C PHE A 293 -1.70 -12.77 -1.80
N ILE A 294 -2.41 -12.25 -2.82
CA ILE A 294 -3.76 -11.71 -2.66
C ILE A 294 -4.73 -12.80 -2.16
N GLU A 295 -4.62 -14.03 -2.67
CA GLU A 295 -5.43 -15.17 -2.22
C GLU A 295 -5.12 -15.53 -0.76
N SER A 296 -3.84 -15.65 -0.40
CA SER A 296 -3.41 -15.88 0.99
C SER A 296 -3.90 -14.78 1.93
N LEU A 297 -3.88 -13.54 1.48
CA LEU A 297 -4.38 -12.41 2.26
C LEU A 297 -5.91 -12.48 2.42
N ARG A 298 -6.67 -12.83 1.39
CA ARG A 298 -8.12 -13.03 1.48
C ARG A 298 -8.49 -14.12 2.48
N GLU A 299 -7.81 -15.26 2.41
CA GLU A 299 -8.03 -16.36 3.35
C GLU A 299 -7.76 -15.93 4.80
N HIS A 300 -6.65 -15.21 5.01
CA HIS A 300 -6.32 -14.69 6.34
C HIS A 300 -7.39 -13.74 6.85
N LEU A 301 -7.82 -12.78 6.03
CA LEU A 301 -8.84 -11.81 6.39
C LEU A 301 -10.21 -12.46 6.62
N GLY A 302 -10.53 -13.53 5.90
CA GLY A 302 -11.77 -14.29 6.09
C GLY A 302 -11.86 -15.04 7.42
N ARG A 303 -10.72 -15.30 8.08
CA ARG A 303 -10.64 -15.97 9.40
C ARG A 303 -10.72 -15.00 10.57
N GLU A 304 -10.49 -13.72 10.35
CA GLU A 304 -10.46 -12.69 11.39
C GLU A 304 -11.85 -12.05 11.58
N PRO A 305 -12.23 -11.71 12.82
CA PRO A 305 -13.51 -11.05 13.09
C PRO A 305 -13.47 -9.57 12.70
N PHE A 306 -13.53 -9.28 11.38
CA PHE A 306 -13.62 -7.91 10.87
C PHE A 306 -14.99 -7.26 11.15
N ARG A 307 -15.98 -8.07 11.52
CA ARG A 307 -17.27 -7.63 11.99
C ARG A 307 -17.38 -7.98 13.48
N LEU A 308 -17.57 -6.98 14.29
CA LEU A 308 -17.97 -7.20 15.68
C LEU A 308 -19.38 -7.79 15.68
N ALA A 309 -19.64 -8.76 16.55
CA ALA A 309 -20.99 -9.25 16.76
C ALA A 309 -21.91 -8.06 17.01
N GLN A 310 -23.07 -8.05 16.35
CA GLN A 310 -24.13 -7.12 16.69
C GLN A 310 -24.57 -7.55 18.10
N GLY A 311 -24.23 -6.73 19.10
CA GLY A 311 -24.74 -6.95 20.44
C GLY A 311 -26.29 -6.90 20.37
N GLU A 312 -26.92 -7.90 20.95
CA GLU A 312 -28.33 -7.91 21.25
C GLU A 312 -28.71 -6.71 22.10
#